data_6b6ab9571201e206e142ed29d1644ea9
#
_entry.id   6b6ab9571201e206e142ed29d1644ea9
#
_cell.length_a   1.000
_cell.length_b   1.000
_cell.length_c   1.000
_cell.angle_alpha   90.00
_cell.angle_beta   90.00
_cell.angle_gamma   90.00
#
_symmetry.space_group_name_H-M   'P 1'
#
loop_
_entity.id
_entity.type
_entity.pdbx_description
1 polymer ?
#
loop_
_entity_poly.entity_id
_entity_poly.type
_entity_poly.pdbx_seq_one_letter_code
_entity_poly.pdbx_strand_id
1 'polypeptide(L)'
;MQLASKVNVAAQTRLASQRNCTNKATPASVTVLGGRRISSTAGSRTVPSGVYICNRVNRARASVKVQASFTADLWAALLPAAAAGNATTLVQFTPVPALLGGLVLGIAAVGKFAITGRILGISGALKGFVQGSISSWRVLFTLGMLGGAYVAAAITPGAFDVLPATFTVTRAALGGLLVGLGAALGNGCTSGHGICGNARLSIRSLAYTLAFMASGMAAATLTNSAAAAGIAAQPPPLAMPSSDVANSGALLIASALLAMLGLASAGQQFRKEPKAVSLATELASGALFAFGLVYTGMVRPTQVIAFLSPFHPAWDLSLAFVMGGALLVATPCFQAILKYKALAKPYCEACFSIPTSNKIDPKLLLGGVLFGAGWGLSGMCPGPAVVAAVGAPVPQVLAYVAAMMAGFWVEGLWEGSVKQQAKPMPTS
;
A
#
# COMPACT_ATOMS: atom_id res chain seq x y z
N MET A 1 -45.95 -21.78 -18.86
CA MET A 1 -46.07 -21.08 -17.58
C MET A 1 -45.22 -21.61 -16.42
N GLN A 2 -44.68 -22.83 -16.50
CA GLN A 2 -43.84 -23.41 -15.42
C GLN A 2 -42.34 -23.04 -15.48
N LEU A 3 -41.82 -22.54 -16.59
CA LEU A 3 -40.42 -22.09 -16.71
C LEU A 3 -40.13 -20.72 -16.13
N ALA A 4 -41.11 -19.81 -16.10
CA ALA A 4 -40.94 -18.47 -15.56
C ALA A 4 -40.88 -18.43 -14.01
N SER A 5 -41.56 -19.37 -13.32
CA SER A 5 -41.52 -19.45 -11.85
C SER A 5 -40.22 -19.96 -11.28
N LYS A 6 -39.54 -20.89 -11.98
CA LYS A 6 -38.23 -21.43 -11.55
C LYS A 6 -37.08 -20.43 -11.68
N VAL A 7 -37.16 -19.51 -12.66
CA VAL A 7 -36.14 -18.47 -12.83
C VAL A 7 -36.25 -17.40 -11.73
N ASN A 8 -37.46 -17.09 -11.26
CA ASN A 8 -37.67 -16.07 -10.24
C ASN A 8 -37.26 -16.53 -8.82
N VAL A 9 -37.42 -17.82 -8.50
CA VAL A 9 -36.97 -18.38 -7.22
C VAL A 9 -35.43 -18.50 -7.16
N ALA A 10 -34.78 -18.81 -8.29
CA ALA A 10 -33.31 -18.84 -8.36
C ALA A 10 -32.68 -17.45 -8.27
N ALA A 11 -33.35 -16.41 -8.75
CA ALA A 11 -32.90 -15.02 -8.64
C ALA A 11 -33.03 -14.47 -7.20
N GLN A 12 -34.11 -14.82 -6.52
CA GLN A 12 -34.35 -14.38 -5.12
C GLN A 12 -33.41 -15.07 -4.14
N THR A 13 -33.09 -16.35 -4.31
CA THR A 13 -32.10 -17.06 -3.49
C THR A 13 -30.68 -16.53 -3.70
N ARG A 14 -30.34 -16.08 -4.92
CA ARG A 14 -29.03 -15.46 -5.20
C ARG A 14 -28.90 -14.06 -4.58
N LEU A 15 -29.96 -13.27 -4.52
CA LEU A 15 -29.98 -11.96 -3.86
C LEU A 15 -29.89 -12.08 -2.33
N ALA A 16 -30.50 -13.10 -1.73
CA ALA A 16 -30.41 -13.36 -0.31
C ALA A 16 -29.00 -13.81 0.14
N SER A 17 -28.29 -14.60 -0.70
CA SER A 17 -26.91 -14.99 -0.46
C SER A 17 -25.92 -13.82 -0.50
N GLN A 18 -26.18 -12.80 -1.34
CA GLN A 18 -25.33 -11.61 -1.41
C GLN A 18 -25.52 -10.64 -0.23
N ARG A 19 -26.70 -10.60 0.38
CA ARG A 19 -26.99 -9.75 1.55
C ARG A 19 -26.33 -10.28 2.84
N ASN A 20 -26.12 -11.57 2.97
CA ASN A 20 -25.50 -12.17 4.17
C ASN A 20 -23.98 -12.00 4.27
N CYS A 21 -23.29 -11.59 3.23
CA CYS A 21 -21.86 -11.31 3.28
C CYS A 21 -21.48 -9.96 3.89
N THR A 22 -22.43 -9.03 4.04
CA THR A 22 -22.16 -7.67 4.53
C THR A 22 -22.38 -7.47 6.02
N ASN A 23 -22.98 -8.43 6.75
CA ASN A 23 -23.42 -8.24 8.14
C ASN A 23 -23.07 -9.41 9.09
N LYS A 24 -21.81 -9.84 9.16
CA LYS A 24 -21.34 -10.66 10.28
C LYS A 24 -20.10 -10.04 10.93
N ALA A 25 -20.34 -8.97 11.71
CA ALA A 25 -19.56 -8.68 12.89
C ALA A 25 -20.37 -9.19 14.08
N THR A 26 -20.07 -10.37 14.59
CA THR A 26 -20.61 -10.89 15.84
C THR A 26 -19.92 -10.18 17.00
N PRO A 27 -20.65 -9.60 17.95
CA PRO A 27 -20.07 -9.16 19.21
C PRO A 27 -19.74 -10.39 20.07
N ALA A 28 -18.50 -10.48 20.51
CA ALA A 28 -18.10 -11.45 21.53
C ALA A 28 -18.80 -11.10 22.85
N SER A 29 -19.61 -12.00 23.35
CA SER A 29 -20.20 -11.96 24.69
C SER A 29 -19.10 -12.13 25.74
N VAL A 30 -18.87 -11.07 26.54
CA VAL A 30 -18.06 -11.15 27.76
C VAL A 30 -18.99 -11.44 28.93
N THR A 31 -18.83 -12.60 29.51
CA THR A 31 -19.50 -12.99 30.78
C THR A 31 -18.78 -12.31 31.94
N VAL A 32 -19.45 -11.40 32.62
CA VAL A 32 -18.96 -10.80 33.88
C VAL A 32 -19.50 -11.63 35.05
N LEU A 33 -18.60 -12.23 35.80
CA LEU A 33 -18.88 -12.82 37.13
C LEU A 33 -18.51 -11.85 38.24
N GLY A 34 -19.53 -11.48 39.00
CA GLY A 34 -19.56 -11.37 40.46
C GLY A 34 -18.68 -10.41 41.25
N GLY A 35 -19.31 -9.31 41.71
CA GLY A 35 -19.43 -9.00 43.13
C GLY A 35 -18.27 -8.35 43.88
N ARG A 36 -18.43 -7.09 44.27
CA ARG A 36 -18.52 -6.61 45.66
C ARG A 36 -18.64 -5.10 45.73
N ARG A 37 -19.67 -4.61 46.41
CA ARG A 37 -19.83 -3.24 46.90
C ARG A 37 -18.90 -3.02 48.09
N ILE A 38 -18.25 -1.84 48.13
CA ILE A 38 -17.80 -1.24 49.40
C ILE A 38 -18.18 0.25 49.33
N SER A 39 -18.97 0.66 50.33
CA SER A 39 -19.37 2.02 50.64
C SER A 39 -18.33 2.67 51.56
N SER A 40 -18.07 3.99 51.39
CA SER A 40 -17.76 4.90 52.50
C SER A 40 -17.72 6.36 51.99
N THR A 41 -18.69 7.13 52.38
CA THR A 41 -18.75 8.25 53.32
C THR A 41 -17.84 9.46 53.02
N ALA A 42 -18.56 10.56 53.04
CA ALA A 42 -18.17 11.96 52.86
C ALA A 42 -17.09 12.49 53.81
N GLY A 43 -16.38 13.50 53.34
CA GLY A 43 -15.50 14.30 54.13
C GLY A 43 -15.17 15.62 53.43
N SER A 44 -15.89 16.69 53.75
CA SER A 44 -15.65 18.06 53.34
C SER A 44 -14.38 18.62 54.02
N ARG A 45 -13.50 19.30 53.27
CA ARG A 45 -12.61 20.33 53.81
C ARG A 45 -12.35 21.41 52.76
N THR A 46 -12.79 22.60 53.12
CA THR A 46 -12.47 23.92 52.56
C THR A 46 -11.03 24.31 52.87
N VAL A 47 -10.30 24.88 51.89
CA VAL A 47 -9.08 25.71 52.16
C VAL A 47 -8.91 26.76 51.04
N PRO A 48 -8.29 27.92 51.32
CA PRO A 48 -8.67 29.23 50.80
C PRO A 48 -7.85 29.71 49.57
N SER A 49 -8.41 30.73 48.97
CA SER A 49 -7.89 31.53 47.85
C SER A 49 -6.45 32.05 48.07
N GLY A 50 -5.56 31.66 47.16
CA GLY A 50 -4.24 32.26 46.95
C GLY A 50 -4.09 32.68 45.49
N VAL A 51 -4.00 34.00 45.31
CA VAL A 51 -3.75 34.63 44.00
C VAL A 51 -2.33 34.34 43.56
N TYR A 52 -2.18 33.62 42.44
CA TYR A 52 -0.91 33.55 41.72
C TYR A 52 -1.04 34.23 40.35
N ILE A 53 -0.40 35.43 40.28
CA ILE A 53 -0.16 36.12 39.00
C ILE A 53 0.95 35.33 38.29
N CYS A 54 0.61 34.61 37.25
CA CYS A 54 1.55 33.85 36.44
C CYS A 54 1.88 34.62 35.16
N ASN A 55 3.15 34.99 35.03
CA ASN A 55 3.77 35.66 33.88
C ASN A 55 3.51 34.90 32.57
N ARG A 56 2.57 35.38 31.78
CA ARG A 56 2.14 34.81 30.48
C ARG A 56 2.96 35.28 29.27
N VAL A 57 4.06 36.03 29.46
CA VAL A 57 4.74 36.74 28.36
C VAL A 57 5.95 35.97 27.79
N ASN A 58 6.55 35.02 28.51
CA ASN A 58 7.80 34.41 28.05
C ASN A 58 7.64 33.04 27.32
N ARG A 59 6.45 32.41 27.30
CA ARG A 59 6.26 31.15 26.57
C ARG A 59 5.99 31.32 25.06
N ALA A 60 5.43 32.46 24.66
CA ALA A 60 5.11 32.68 23.25
C ALA A 60 6.35 32.95 22.38
N ARG A 61 7.40 33.60 22.93
CA ARG A 61 8.64 33.87 22.15
C ARG A 61 9.55 32.68 22.01
N ALA A 62 9.55 31.72 22.95
CA ALA A 62 10.33 30.49 22.83
C ALA A 62 9.73 29.52 21.84
N SER A 63 8.38 29.40 21.77
CA SER A 63 7.70 28.52 20.84
C SER A 63 7.84 28.98 19.37
N VAL A 64 7.84 30.30 19.12
CA VAL A 64 8.01 30.83 17.76
C VAL A 64 9.45 30.64 17.25
N LYS A 65 10.46 30.76 18.10
CA LYS A 65 11.85 30.48 17.69
C LYS A 65 12.11 29.00 17.42
N VAL A 66 11.56 28.10 18.23
CA VAL A 66 11.68 26.65 18.00
C VAL A 66 10.94 26.23 16.71
N GLN A 67 9.80 26.83 16.43
CA GLN A 67 9.03 26.52 15.23
C GLN A 67 9.69 27.08 13.95
N ALA A 68 10.34 28.24 14.03
CA ALA A 68 11.07 28.80 12.90
C ALA A 68 12.37 28.04 12.58
N SER A 69 13.09 27.55 13.60
CA SER A 69 14.26 26.70 13.39
C SER A 69 13.85 25.33 12.82
N PHE A 70 12.81 24.70 13.37
CA PHE A 70 12.32 23.41 12.87
C PHE A 70 11.89 23.46 11.41
N THR A 71 11.21 24.52 10.98
CA THR A 71 10.83 24.70 9.58
C THR A 71 12.03 24.95 8.67
N ALA A 72 12.99 25.78 9.11
CA ALA A 72 14.21 26.06 8.35
C ALA A 72 15.08 24.80 8.19
N ASP A 73 15.24 24.05 9.29
CA ASP A 73 15.99 22.78 9.29
C ASP A 73 15.27 21.71 8.46
N LEU A 74 13.93 21.69 8.46
CA LEU A 74 13.12 20.82 7.64
C LEU A 74 13.28 21.17 6.16
N TRP A 75 13.22 22.45 5.78
CA TRP A 75 13.45 22.87 4.40
C TRP A 75 14.88 22.60 3.95
N ALA A 76 15.89 22.82 4.79
CA ALA A 76 17.27 22.49 4.50
C ALA A 76 17.47 20.95 4.31
N ALA A 77 16.71 20.12 5.03
CA ALA A 77 16.74 18.66 4.85
C ALA A 77 16.01 18.18 3.59
N LEU A 78 15.04 18.94 3.11
CA LEU A 78 14.23 18.61 1.92
C LEU A 78 14.82 19.14 0.63
N LEU A 79 15.41 20.35 0.67
CA LEU A 79 16.11 20.91 -0.48
C LEU A 79 17.52 20.29 -0.54
N PRO A 80 17.93 19.73 -1.66
CA PRO A 80 19.31 19.30 -1.81
C PRO A 80 20.18 20.55 -1.62
N ALA A 81 21.13 20.47 -0.66
CA ALA A 81 22.23 21.43 -0.66
C ALA A 81 22.77 21.46 -2.10
N ALA A 82 23.04 22.63 -2.64
CA ALA A 82 23.64 22.80 -3.95
C ALA A 82 25.10 22.27 -3.96
N ALA A 83 25.30 21.07 -3.46
CA ALA A 83 26.52 20.32 -3.58
C ALA A 83 26.51 19.70 -4.97
N ALA A 84 27.34 20.22 -5.85
CA ALA A 84 27.77 19.55 -7.08
C ALA A 84 28.48 18.22 -6.72
N GLY A 85 27.76 17.29 -6.14
CA GLY A 85 28.13 15.90 -6.05
C GLY A 85 27.92 15.31 -7.43
N ASN A 86 28.94 14.72 -8.00
CA ASN A 86 28.87 14.04 -9.28
C ASN A 86 27.67 13.10 -9.26
N ALA A 87 26.64 13.43 -10.06
CA ALA A 87 25.49 12.57 -10.26
C ALA A 87 26.01 11.24 -10.85
N THR A 88 25.79 10.15 -10.14
CA THR A 88 26.44 8.86 -10.44
C THR A 88 25.48 7.84 -11.00
N THR A 89 24.16 8.06 -10.86
CA THR A 89 23.15 7.07 -11.25
C THR A 89 22.58 7.40 -12.61
N LEU A 90 22.82 6.51 -13.57
CA LEU A 90 22.18 6.54 -14.89
C LEU A 90 20.89 5.72 -14.83
N VAL A 91 19.77 6.39 -15.03
CA VAL A 91 18.48 5.71 -15.21
C VAL A 91 18.42 5.20 -16.66
N GLN A 92 17.89 4.00 -16.84
CA GLN A 92 17.70 3.38 -18.14
C GLN A 92 16.21 3.21 -18.42
N PHE A 93 15.80 3.51 -19.63
CA PHE A 93 14.44 3.20 -20.08
C PHE A 93 14.33 1.71 -20.39
N THR A 94 13.58 0.98 -19.54
CA THR A 94 13.45 -0.48 -19.56
C THR A 94 12.00 -0.95 -19.79
N PRO A 95 11.38 -0.66 -20.95
CA PRO A 95 9.95 -0.90 -21.17
C PRO A 95 9.59 -2.40 -21.14
N VAL A 96 10.46 -3.26 -21.68
CA VAL A 96 10.17 -4.70 -21.77
C VAL A 96 10.21 -5.39 -20.40
N PRO A 97 11.26 -5.29 -19.58
CA PRO A 97 11.23 -5.81 -18.22
C PRO A 97 10.08 -5.22 -17.38
N ALA A 98 9.80 -3.94 -17.54
CA ALA A 98 8.69 -3.27 -16.87
C ALA A 98 7.33 -3.89 -17.23
N LEU A 99 7.08 -4.12 -18.52
CA LEU A 99 5.85 -4.76 -19.01
C LEU A 99 5.73 -6.20 -18.52
N LEU A 100 6.77 -7.02 -18.70
CA LEU A 100 6.75 -8.45 -18.32
C LEU A 100 6.55 -8.62 -16.81
N GLY A 101 7.28 -7.86 -15.99
CA GLY A 101 7.07 -7.86 -14.54
C GLY A 101 5.69 -7.32 -14.14
N GLY A 102 5.17 -6.33 -14.87
CA GLY A 102 3.79 -5.86 -14.73
C GLY A 102 2.76 -6.97 -14.95
N LEU A 103 2.94 -7.80 -15.98
CA LEU A 103 2.10 -9.00 -16.22
C LEU A 103 2.11 -9.93 -15.00
N VAL A 104 3.28 -10.19 -14.40
CA VAL A 104 3.41 -11.02 -13.18
C VAL A 104 2.62 -10.42 -12.02
N LEU A 105 2.73 -9.10 -11.80
CA LEU A 105 1.95 -8.40 -10.77
C LEU A 105 0.44 -8.55 -11.00
N GLY A 106 0.00 -8.46 -12.26
CA GLY A 106 -1.40 -8.68 -12.66
C GLY A 106 -1.86 -10.10 -12.39
N ILE A 107 -1.06 -11.11 -12.77
CA ILE A 107 -1.34 -12.55 -12.54
C ILE A 107 -1.45 -12.82 -11.03
N ALA A 108 -0.51 -12.32 -10.22
CA ALA A 108 -0.56 -12.49 -8.76
C ALA A 108 -1.83 -11.87 -8.15
N ALA A 109 -2.22 -10.67 -8.61
CA ALA A 109 -3.42 -9.98 -8.13
C ALA A 109 -4.71 -10.72 -8.51
N VAL A 110 -4.82 -11.19 -9.75
CA VAL A 110 -5.98 -11.94 -10.26
C VAL A 110 -6.07 -13.31 -9.60
N GLY A 111 -4.96 -14.05 -9.53
CA GLY A 111 -4.91 -15.38 -8.92
C GLY A 111 -5.34 -15.34 -7.46
N LYS A 112 -4.77 -14.40 -6.69
CA LYS A 112 -5.19 -14.19 -5.31
C LYS A 112 -6.69 -13.88 -5.21
N PHE A 113 -7.20 -12.97 -6.05
CA PHE A 113 -8.61 -12.60 -6.04
C PHE A 113 -9.53 -13.78 -6.41
N ALA A 114 -9.20 -14.54 -7.45
CA ALA A 114 -10.00 -15.68 -7.89
C ALA A 114 -10.03 -16.82 -6.85
N ILE A 115 -8.91 -17.06 -6.16
CA ILE A 115 -8.78 -18.19 -5.23
C ILE A 115 -9.29 -17.81 -3.84
N THR A 116 -8.84 -16.69 -3.29
CA THR A 116 -9.16 -16.29 -1.90
C THR A 116 -10.30 -15.27 -1.80
N GLY A 117 -10.75 -14.71 -2.91
CA GLY A 117 -11.76 -13.64 -2.93
C GLY A 117 -11.27 -12.30 -2.41
N ARG A 118 -10.00 -12.18 -2.01
CA ARG A 118 -9.41 -10.96 -1.42
C ARG A 118 -8.65 -10.16 -2.45
N ILE A 119 -8.83 -8.86 -2.42
CA ILE A 119 -8.04 -7.93 -3.24
C ILE A 119 -6.61 -7.89 -2.71
N LEU A 120 -5.64 -7.84 -3.61
CA LEU A 120 -4.26 -7.63 -3.26
C LEU A 120 -4.08 -6.18 -2.76
N GLY A 121 -3.64 -6.01 -1.51
CA GLY A 121 -3.46 -4.70 -0.88
C GLY A 121 -2.40 -4.75 0.20
N ILE A 122 -1.18 -4.31 -0.14
CA ILE A 122 -0.02 -4.37 0.74
C ILE A 122 -0.21 -3.44 1.94
N SER A 123 -0.61 -2.18 1.71
CA SER A 123 -0.85 -1.22 2.78
C SER A 123 -1.92 -1.71 3.77
N GLY A 124 -2.95 -2.42 3.30
CA GLY A 124 -3.97 -3.02 4.17
C GLY A 124 -3.44 -4.16 5.03
N ALA A 125 -2.47 -4.95 4.52
CA ALA A 125 -1.80 -5.98 5.31
C ALA A 125 -0.93 -5.34 6.40
N LEU A 126 -0.08 -4.37 6.03
CA LEU A 126 0.83 -3.68 6.94
C LEU A 126 0.09 -2.84 8.00
N LYS A 127 -0.92 -2.05 7.58
CA LYS A 127 -1.79 -1.30 8.49
C LYS A 127 -2.43 -2.22 9.52
N GLY A 128 -2.86 -3.43 9.10
CA GLY A 128 -3.46 -4.41 10.00
C GLY A 128 -2.53 -4.87 11.12
N PHE A 129 -1.23 -5.01 10.87
CA PHE A 129 -0.26 -5.35 11.93
C PHE A 129 -0.15 -4.23 12.96
N VAL A 130 -0.02 -3.00 12.51
CA VAL A 130 0.12 -1.82 13.38
C VAL A 130 -1.13 -1.59 14.23
N GLN A 131 -2.30 -1.84 13.66
CA GLN A 131 -3.59 -1.65 14.34
C GLN A 131 -4.08 -2.89 15.11
N GLY A 132 -3.22 -3.89 15.31
CA GLY A 132 -3.52 -5.08 16.12
C GLY A 132 -4.49 -6.07 15.49
N SER A 133 -4.87 -5.89 14.22
CA SER A 133 -5.74 -6.83 13.50
C SER A 133 -4.93 -7.91 12.77
N ILE A 134 -4.23 -8.74 13.54
CA ILE A 134 -3.39 -9.81 13.02
C ILE A 134 -4.27 -10.96 12.53
N SER A 135 -4.10 -11.36 11.26
CA SER A 135 -4.79 -12.50 10.66
C SER A 135 -3.81 -13.35 9.85
N SER A 136 -4.05 -14.66 9.79
CA SER A 136 -3.15 -15.61 9.13
C SER A 136 -2.84 -15.24 7.68
N TRP A 137 -3.82 -14.71 6.93
CA TRP A 137 -3.61 -14.29 5.55
C TRP A 137 -2.63 -13.12 5.43
N ARG A 138 -2.67 -12.13 6.36
CA ARG A 138 -1.73 -11.00 6.36
C ARG A 138 -0.31 -11.48 6.65
N VAL A 139 -0.18 -12.35 7.64
CA VAL A 139 1.12 -12.93 8.02
C VAL A 139 1.72 -13.68 6.85
N LEU A 140 1.00 -14.62 6.24
CA LEU A 140 1.52 -15.43 5.15
C LEU A 140 1.78 -14.63 3.87
N PHE A 141 0.92 -13.67 3.54
CA PHE A 141 1.17 -12.77 2.41
C PHE A 141 2.47 -11.96 2.61
N THR A 142 2.66 -11.42 3.82
CA THR A 142 3.87 -10.66 4.14
C THR A 142 5.10 -11.55 4.19
N LEU A 143 5.02 -12.75 4.78
CA LEU A 143 6.10 -13.73 4.76
C LEU A 143 6.46 -14.17 3.34
N GLY A 144 5.46 -14.37 2.47
CA GLY A 144 5.68 -14.63 1.05
C GLY A 144 6.43 -13.49 0.38
N MET A 145 6.04 -12.25 0.67
CA MET A 145 6.70 -11.07 0.11
C MET A 145 8.14 -10.92 0.61
N LEU A 146 8.40 -11.15 1.90
CA LEU A 146 9.75 -11.10 2.47
C LEU A 146 10.63 -12.25 1.95
N GLY A 147 10.10 -13.48 1.91
CA GLY A 147 10.79 -14.64 1.35
C GLY A 147 11.08 -14.47 -0.14
N GLY A 148 10.11 -14.01 -0.93
CA GLY A 148 10.30 -13.68 -2.34
C GLY A 148 11.34 -12.57 -2.56
N ALA A 149 11.34 -11.55 -1.71
CA ALA A 149 12.33 -10.48 -1.74
C ALA A 149 13.75 -11.01 -1.46
N TYR A 150 13.89 -11.86 -0.44
CA TYR A 150 15.18 -12.49 -0.10
C TYR A 150 15.74 -13.33 -1.24
N VAL A 151 14.90 -14.20 -1.82
CA VAL A 151 15.31 -15.04 -2.95
C VAL A 151 15.63 -14.19 -4.18
N ALA A 152 14.80 -13.20 -4.50
CA ALA A 152 15.05 -12.29 -5.62
C ALA A 152 16.36 -11.50 -5.44
N ALA A 153 16.65 -11.02 -4.23
CA ALA A 153 17.91 -10.33 -3.93
C ALA A 153 19.14 -11.25 -4.08
N ALA A 154 19.00 -12.52 -3.69
CA ALA A 154 20.08 -13.51 -3.84
C ALA A 154 20.37 -13.83 -5.32
N ILE A 155 19.33 -13.87 -6.17
CA ILE A 155 19.46 -14.17 -7.60
C ILE A 155 19.90 -12.92 -8.39
N THR A 156 19.44 -11.73 -8.00
CA THR A 156 19.68 -10.47 -8.70
C THR A 156 20.21 -9.37 -7.76
N PRO A 157 21.44 -9.50 -7.23
CA PRO A 157 21.97 -8.56 -6.24
C PRO A 157 22.08 -7.12 -6.77
N GLY A 158 22.24 -6.93 -8.09
CA GLY A 158 22.26 -5.61 -8.73
C GLY A 158 20.90 -4.96 -8.99
N ALA A 159 19.80 -5.59 -8.54
CA ALA A 159 18.45 -5.05 -8.77
C ALA A 159 18.07 -3.89 -7.84
N PHE A 160 18.86 -3.62 -6.80
CA PHE A 160 18.58 -2.60 -5.79
C PHE A 160 19.52 -1.41 -5.93
N ASP A 161 19.00 -0.21 -5.68
CA ASP A 161 19.79 1.01 -5.72
C ASP A 161 20.69 1.17 -4.49
N VAL A 162 21.87 1.72 -4.71
CA VAL A 162 22.69 2.33 -3.66
C VAL A 162 22.39 3.82 -3.64
N LEU A 163 21.64 4.26 -2.64
CA LEU A 163 21.24 5.65 -2.52
C LEU A 163 22.43 6.53 -2.09
N PRO A 164 22.65 7.69 -2.75
CA PRO A 164 23.74 8.59 -2.40
C PRO A 164 23.47 9.30 -1.05
N ALA A 165 24.53 9.86 -0.46
CA ALA A 165 24.41 10.62 0.81
C ALA A 165 23.51 11.84 0.72
N THR A 166 23.33 12.41 -0.47
CA THR A 166 22.39 13.49 -0.76
C THR A 166 20.92 13.08 -0.57
N PHE A 167 20.63 11.79 -0.66
CA PHE A 167 19.32 11.23 -0.31
C PHE A 167 19.28 10.95 1.20
N THR A 168 18.95 11.97 1.98
CA THR A 168 19.04 11.92 3.44
C THR A 168 18.05 10.95 4.09
N VAL A 169 18.41 10.41 5.25
CA VAL A 169 17.53 9.57 6.08
C VAL A 169 16.26 10.34 6.48
N THR A 170 16.38 11.64 6.78
CA THR A 170 15.23 12.50 7.09
C THR A 170 14.24 12.60 5.92
N ARG A 171 14.76 12.76 4.70
CA ARG A 171 13.94 12.77 3.47
C ARG A 171 13.17 11.48 3.31
N ALA A 172 13.84 10.35 3.47
CA ALA A 172 13.23 9.03 3.42
C ALA A 172 12.16 8.84 4.51
N ALA A 173 12.46 9.21 5.74
CA ALA A 173 11.52 9.11 6.87
C ALA A 173 10.26 9.97 6.66
N LEU A 174 10.42 11.22 6.19
CA LEU A 174 9.28 12.09 5.87
C LEU A 174 8.43 11.52 4.74
N GLY A 175 9.08 11.02 3.68
CA GLY A 175 8.39 10.31 2.59
C GLY A 175 7.59 9.13 3.09
N GLY A 176 8.21 8.29 3.94
CA GLY A 176 7.55 7.14 4.56
C GLY A 176 6.35 7.51 5.41
N LEU A 177 6.48 8.52 6.28
CA LEU A 177 5.39 9.01 7.13
C LEU A 177 4.20 9.49 6.28
N LEU A 178 4.45 10.30 5.25
CA LEU A 178 3.42 10.81 4.35
C LEU A 178 2.74 9.69 3.57
N VAL A 179 3.52 8.71 3.05
CA VAL A 179 2.96 7.54 2.37
C VAL A 179 2.13 6.69 3.32
N GLY A 180 2.58 6.47 4.56
CA GLY A 180 1.85 5.71 5.57
C GLY A 180 0.52 6.36 5.91
N LEU A 181 0.53 7.66 6.25
CA LEU A 181 -0.69 8.45 6.52
C LEU A 181 -1.62 8.46 5.30
N GLY A 182 -1.08 8.75 4.11
CA GLY A 182 -1.86 8.83 2.87
C GLY A 182 -2.52 7.51 2.50
N ALA A 183 -1.78 6.40 2.59
CA ALA A 183 -2.33 5.06 2.32
C ALA A 183 -3.36 4.63 3.37
N ALA A 184 -3.20 5.05 4.62
CA ALA A 184 -4.15 4.77 5.68
C ALA A 184 -5.46 5.53 5.49
N LEU A 185 -5.39 6.84 5.19
CA LEU A 185 -6.55 7.71 4.91
C LEU A 185 -7.31 7.28 3.65
N GLY A 186 -6.57 6.96 2.58
CA GLY A 186 -7.14 6.48 1.32
C GLY A 186 -7.68 5.05 1.36
N ASN A 187 -7.37 4.28 2.43
CA ASN A 187 -7.62 2.84 2.54
C ASN A 187 -7.02 2.02 1.39
N GLY A 188 -5.80 2.38 0.98
CA GLY A 188 -5.09 1.65 -0.07
C GLY A 188 -3.85 2.38 -0.57
N CYS A 189 -3.10 1.69 -1.43
CA CYS A 189 -1.88 2.19 -2.07
C CYS A 189 -1.93 1.91 -3.58
N THR A 190 -0.81 2.05 -4.27
CA THR A 190 -0.71 1.80 -5.72
C THR A 190 -1.19 0.40 -6.13
N SER A 191 -0.90 -0.66 -5.35
CA SER A 191 -1.39 -2.02 -5.66
C SER A 191 -2.90 -2.17 -5.46
N GLY A 192 -3.46 -1.51 -4.43
CA GLY A 192 -4.90 -1.55 -4.14
C GLY A 192 -5.73 -0.71 -5.11
N HIS A 193 -5.43 0.58 -5.22
CA HIS A 193 -6.15 1.51 -6.11
C HIS A 193 -5.62 1.47 -7.54
N GLY A 194 -4.29 1.54 -7.72
CA GLY A 194 -3.67 1.61 -9.04
C GLY A 194 -3.90 0.34 -9.87
N ILE A 195 -3.71 -0.86 -9.30
CA ILE A 195 -3.91 -2.12 -10.02
C ILE A 195 -5.35 -2.62 -9.81
N CYS A 196 -5.68 -3.14 -8.63
CA CYS A 196 -6.95 -3.84 -8.42
C CYS A 196 -8.18 -2.92 -8.52
N GLY A 197 -8.06 -1.66 -8.09
CA GLY A 197 -9.13 -0.68 -8.14
C GLY A 197 -9.44 -0.23 -9.56
N ASN A 198 -8.42 0.13 -10.33
CA ASN A 198 -8.58 0.55 -11.73
C ASN A 198 -8.97 -0.63 -12.61
N ALA A 199 -8.47 -1.85 -12.37
CA ALA A 199 -8.92 -3.06 -13.07
C ALA A 199 -10.41 -3.35 -12.89
N ARG A 200 -11.00 -2.93 -11.76
CA ARG A 200 -12.45 -2.99 -11.50
C ARG A 200 -13.22 -1.81 -12.05
N LEU A 201 -12.56 -0.86 -12.71
CA LEU A 201 -13.14 0.40 -13.21
C LEU A 201 -13.82 1.22 -12.07
N SER A 202 -13.20 1.24 -10.88
CA SER A 202 -13.71 1.99 -9.74
C SER A 202 -13.36 3.47 -9.87
N ILE A 203 -14.36 4.33 -10.03
CA ILE A 203 -14.19 5.80 -10.10
C ILE A 203 -13.48 6.34 -8.85
N ARG A 204 -13.78 5.78 -7.67
CA ARG A 204 -13.09 6.11 -6.42
C ARG A 204 -11.57 5.83 -6.52
N SER A 205 -11.19 4.68 -7.09
CA SER A 205 -9.79 4.31 -7.26
C SER A 205 -9.09 5.15 -8.31
N LEU A 206 -9.78 5.49 -9.39
CA LEU A 206 -9.27 6.39 -10.42
C LEU A 206 -8.98 7.78 -9.83
N ALA A 207 -9.93 8.36 -9.07
CA ALA A 207 -9.75 9.66 -8.41
C ALA A 207 -8.54 9.65 -7.45
N TYR A 208 -8.38 8.59 -6.66
CA TYR A 208 -7.21 8.43 -5.78
C TYR A 208 -5.91 8.32 -6.58
N THR A 209 -5.92 7.54 -7.67
CA THR A 209 -4.75 7.36 -8.54
C THR A 209 -4.32 8.69 -9.16
N LEU A 210 -5.27 9.47 -9.71
CA LEU A 210 -4.98 10.79 -10.27
C LEU A 210 -4.44 11.75 -9.21
N ALA A 211 -5.01 11.74 -8.00
CA ALA A 211 -4.55 12.59 -6.90
C ALA A 211 -3.11 12.27 -6.49
N PHE A 212 -2.77 10.98 -6.29
CA PHE A 212 -1.41 10.65 -5.89
C PHE A 212 -0.38 10.79 -7.03
N MET A 213 -0.79 10.61 -8.29
CA MET A 213 0.08 10.86 -9.44
C MET A 213 0.42 12.34 -9.56
N ALA A 214 -0.58 13.21 -9.56
CA ALA A 214 -0.40 14.64 -9.67
C ALA A 214 0.45 15.22 -8.52
N SER A 215 0.13 14.86 -7.27
CA SER A 215 0.88 15.31 -6.11
C SER A 215 2.29 14.72 -6.05
N GLY A 216 2.49 13.48 -6.52
CA GLY A 216 3.79 12.85 -6.62
C GLY A 216 4.71 13.56 -7.59
N MET A 217 4.22 13.86 -8.80
CA MET A 217 4.97 14.63 -9.81
C MET A 217 5.27 16.06 -9.31
N ALA A 218 4.30 16.72 -8.69
CA ALA A 218 4.51 18.04 -8.10
C ALA A 218 5.58 18.01 -6.99
N ALA A 219 5.49 17.06 -6.06
CA ALA A 219 6.46 16.93 -4.97
C ALA A 219 7.86 16.59 -5.49
N ALA A 220 7.99 15.64 -6.43
CA ALA A 220 9.28 15.28 -7.01
C ALA A 220 9.95 16.46 -7.70
N THR A 221 9.19 17.26 -8.45
CA THR A 221 9.68 18.45 -9.15
C THR A 221 10.04 19.56 -8.17
N LEU A 222 9.14 19.91 -7.24
CA LEU A 222 9.34 21.03 -6.30
C LEU A 222 10.48 20.78 -5.31
N THR A 223 10.71 19.53 -4.92
CA THR A 223 11.79 19.15 -4.00
C THR A 223 13.05 18.70 -4.69
N ASN A 224 13.10 18.83 -6.02
CA ASN A 224 14.22 18.39 -6.85
C ASN A 224 14.71 16.98 -6.49
N SER A 225 13.76 16.03 -6.41
CA SER A 225 14.02 14.66 -5.97
C SER A 225 15.04 13.93 -6.83
N ALA A 226 15.09 14.23 -8.13
CA ALA A 226 16.04 13.65 -9.06
C ALA A 226 17.49 14.00 -8.67
N ALA A 227 17.77 15.26 -8.38
CA ALA A 227 19.09 15.69 -7.93
C ALA A 227 19.45 15.10 -6.55
N ALA A 228 18.47 15.06 -5.63
CA ALA A 228 18.68 14.43 -4.32
C ALA A 228 19.02 12.93 -4.41
N ALA A 229 18.43 12.23 -5.37
CA ALA A 229 18.71 10.81 -5.64
C ALA A 229 19.97 10.60 -6.49
N GLY A 230 20.70 11.64 -6.85
CA GLY A 230 21.92 11.55 -7.67
C GLY A 230 21.66 11.13 -9.11
N ILE A 231 20.48 11.40 -9.67
CA ILE A 231 20.13 11.03 -11.04
C ILE A 231 20.82 11.99 -12.02
N ALA A 232 21.58 11.43 -12.96
CA ALA A 232 22.26 12.20 -13.98
C ALA A 232 21.26 12.93 -14.90
N ALA A 233 21.53 14.21 -15.20
CA ALA A 233 20.67 15.03 -16.04
C ALA A 233 20.89 14.75 -17.55
N GLN A 234 20.63 13.51 -17.96
CA GLN A 234 20.72 13.09 -19.36
C GLN A 234 19.57 12.15 -19.71
N PRO A 235 19.11 12.13 -20.97
CA PRO A 235 18.02 11.26 -21.38
C PRO A 235 18.34 9.80 -21.10
N PRO A 236 17.36 9.02 -20.58
CA PRO A 236 17.57 7.61 -20.28
C PRO A 236 17.78 6.82 -21.58
N PRO A 237 18.92 6.11 -21.74
CA PRO A 237 19.12 5.28 -22.91
C PRO A 237 18.11 4.12 -22.89
N LEU A 238 17.60 3.80 -24.09
CA LEU A 238 16.74 2.62 -24.25
C LEU A 238 17.56 1.35 -24.02
N ALA A 239 17.26 0.64 -22.96
CA ALA A 239 17.86 -0.66 -22.69
C ALA A 239 17.05 -1.74 -23.43
N MET A 240 17.61 -2.22 -24.53
CA MET A 240 17.08 -3.42 -25.19
C MET A 240 17.34 -4.63 -24.29
N PRO A 241 16.32 -5.45 -24.01
CA PRO A 241 16.51 -6.64 -23.17
C PRO A 241 17.45 -7.62 -23.87
N SER A 242 18.45 -8.12 -23.15
CA SER A 242 19.16 -9.32 -23.62
C SER A 242 18.22 -10.51 -23.71
N SER A 243 18.59 -11.52 -24.48
CA SER A 243 17.84 -12.79 -24.54
C SER A 243 17.59 -13.37 -23.15
N ASP A 244 18.56 -13.26 -22.25
CA ASP A 244 18.47 -13.78 -20.89
C ASP A 244 17.43 -13.02 -20.03
N VAL A 245 17.35 -11.72 -20.18
CA VAL A 245 16.32 -10.90 -19.52
C VAL A 245 14.93 -11.23 -20.07
N ALA A 246 14.78 -11.40 -21.39
CA ALA A 246 13.50 -11.77 -21.98
C ALA A 246 13.07 -13.18 -21.55
N ASN A 247 14.01 -14.15 -21.57
CA ASN A 247 13.77 -15.53 -21.17
C ASN A 247 13.42 -15.64 -19.66
N SER A 248 14.14 -14.93 -18.80
CA SER A 248 13.84 -14.90 -17.36
C SER A 248 12.46 -14.31 -17.09
N GLY A 249 12.06 -13.26 -17.81
CA GLY A 249 10.71 -12.71 -17.74
C GLY A 249 9.62 -13.68 -18.18
N ALA A 250 9.85 -14.38 -19.30
CA ALA A 250 8.93 -15.41 -19.79
C ALA A 250 8.81 -16.58 -18.79
N LEU A 251 9.93 -17.02 -18.22
CA LEU A 251 9.95 -18.06 -17.18
C LEU A 251 9.21 -17.62 -15.92
N LEU A 252 9.38 -16.39 -15.50
CA LEU A 252 8.69 -15.82 -14.34
C LEU A 252 7.17 -15.73 -14.58
N ILE A 253 6.72 -15.35 -15.78
CA ILE A 253 5.30 -15.35 -16.15
C ILE A 253 4.77 -16.79 -16.16
N ALA A 254 5.47 -17.73 -16.78
CA ALA A 254 5.06 -19.13 -16.82
C ALA A 254 4.94 -19.72 -15.41
N SER A 255 5.94 -19.48 -14.54
CA SER A 255 5.91 -19.94 -13.16
C SER A 255 4.76 -19.31 -12.35
N ALA A 256 4.46 -18.03 -12.57
CA ALA A 256 3.34 -17.34 -11.93
C ALA A 256 1.98 -17.93 -12.37
N LEU A 257 1.82 -18.19 -13.67
CA LEU A 257 0.62 -18.84 -14.21
C LEU A 257 0.46 -20.25 -13.66
N LEU A 258 1.51 -21.08 -13.73
CA LEU A 258 1.48 -22.44 -13.21
C LEU A 258 1.16 -22.49 -11.71
N ALA A 259 1.77 -21.63 -10.92
CA ALA A 259 1.51 -21.55 -9.49
C ALA A 259 0.05 -21.16 -9.20
N MET A 260 -0.48 -20.13 -9.86
CA MET A 260 -1.86 -19.68 -9.63
C MET A 260 -2.91 -20.66 -10.19
N LEU A 261 -2.68 -21.25 -11.35
CA LEU A 261 -3.57 -22.29 -11.91
C LEU A 261 -3.52 -23.56 -11.08
N GLY A 262 -2.33 -23.99 -10.63
CA GLY A 262 -2.18 -25.12 -9.72
C GLY A 262 -2.90 -24.93 -8.39
N LEU A 263 -2.80 -23.74 -7.78
CA LEU A 263 -3.54 -23.41 -6.57
C LEU A 263 -5.05 -23.30 -6.80
N ALA A 264 -5.47 -22.80 -7.96
CA ALA A 264 -6.89 -22.77 -8.32
C ALA A 264 -7.46 -24.18 -8.49
N SER A 265 -6.74 -25.08 -9.17
CA SER A 265 -7.14 -26.48 -9.32
C SER A 265 -7.14 -27.22 -7.97
N ALA A 266 -6.15 -26.98 -7.13
CA ALA A 266 -6.12 -27.50 -5.76
C ALA A 266 -7.33 -27.01 -4.94
N GLY A 267 -7.72 -25.74 -5.06
CA GLY A 267 -8.92 -25.19 -4.41
C GLY A 267 -10.22 -25.86 -4.86
N GLN A 268 -10.27 -26.33 -6.12
CA GLN A 268 -11.40 -27.13 -6.62
C GLN A 268 -11.38 -28.58 -6.09
N GLN A 269 -10.21 -29.19 -6.05
CA GLN A 269 -10.02 -30.59 -5.66
C GLN A 269 -10.13 -30.79 -4.14
N PHE A 270 -9.47 -29.92 -3.37
CA PHE A 270 -9.41 -30.03 -1.90
C PHE A 270 -10.48 -29.19 -1.21
N ARG A 271 -11.74 -29.34 -1.60
CA ARG A 271 -12.88 -28.60 -1.00
C ARG A 271 -13.07 -28.83 0.50
N LYS A 272 -12.50 -29.90 1.06
CA LYS A 272 -12.53 -30.21 2.49
C LYS A 272 -11.53 -29.39 3.30
N GLU A 273 -10.46 -28.90 2.67
CA GLU A 273 -9.38 -28.15 3.30
C GLU A 273 -9.11 -26.81 2.60
N PRO A 274 -10.13 -25.95 2.40
CA PRO A 274 -9.98 -24.71 1.65
C PRO A 274 -9.04 -23.70 2.32
N LYS A 275 -8.85 -23.81 3.66
CA LYS A 275 -7.95 -22.95 4.42
C LYS A 275 -6.49 -23.13 4.04
N ALA A 276 -6.02 -24.36 3.86
CA ALA A 276 -4.63 -24.64 3.50
C ALA A 276 -4.29 -24.06 2.12
N VAL A 277 -5.16 -24.25 1.13
CA VAL A 277 -4.98 -23.70 -0.23
C VAL A 277 -5.07 -22.16 -0.19
N SER A 278 -5.99 -21.59 0.58
CA SER A 278 -6.10 -20.14 0.75
C SER A 278 -4.80 -19.56 1.33
N LEU A 279 -4.23 -20.17 2.37
CA LEU A 279 -3.00 -19.73 3.00
C LEU A 279 -1.78 -19.89 2.09
N ALA A 280 -1.68 -21.00 1.35
CA ALA A 280 -0.66 -21.22 0.33
C ALA A 280 -0.74 -20.15 -0.79
N THR A 281 -1.96 -19.78 -1.17
CA THR A 281 -2.18 -18.70 -2.17
C THR A 281 -1.70 -17.35 -1.64
N GLU A 282 -1.91 -17.04 -0.37
CA GLU A 282 -1.41 -15.81 0.23
C GLU A 282 0.12 -15.75 0.19
N LEU A 283 0.78 -16.84 0.59
CA LEU A 283 2.25 -16.96 0.54
C LEU A 283 2.77 -16.83 -0.90
N ALA A 284 2.21 -17.59 -1.83
CA ALA A 284 2.62 -17.57 -3.24
C ALA A 284 2.39 -16.22 -3.90
N SER A 285 1.23 -15.58 -3.66
CA SER A 285 0.94 -14.26 -4.22
C SER A 285 1.87 -13.18 -3.67
N GLY A 286 2.25 -13.26 -2.39
CA GLY A 286 3.25 -12.39 -1.80
C GLY A 286 4.62 -12.54 -2.45
N ALA A 287 5.09 -13.78 -2.63
CA ALA A 287 6.37 -14.07 -3.27
C ALA A 287 6.39 -13.62 -4.74
N LEU A 288 5.38 -13.98 -5.52
CA LEU A 288 5.28 -13.56 -6.92
C LEU A 288 5.23 -12.04 -7.06
N PHE A 289 4.53 -11.36 -6.13
CA PHE A 289 4.48 -9.91 -6.13
C PHE A 289 5.86 -9.31 -5.87
N ALA A 290 6.64 -9.85 -4.93
CA ALA A 290 8.01 -9.40 -4.67
C ALA A 290 8.92 -9.60 -5.89
N PHE A 291 8.88 -10.77 -6.53
CA PHE A 291 9.62 -11.03 -7.78
C PHE A 291 9.23 -10.06 -8.89
N GLY A 292 7.93 -9.82 -9.07
CA GLY A 292 7.44 -8.83 -10.06
C GLY A 292 7.97 -7.43 -9.78
N LEU A 293 7.98 -6.98 -8.52
CA LEU A 293 8.51 -5.67 -8.12
C LEU A 293 10.02 -5.54 -8.39
N VAL A 294 10.80 -6.58 -8.10
CA VAL A 294 12.25 -6.60 -8.36
C VAL A 294 12.50 -6.59 -9.86
N TYR A 295 11.81 -7.44 -10.61
CA TYR A 295 12.00 -7.56 -12.05
C TYR A 295 11.61 -6.29 -12.82
N THR A 296 10.59 -5.56 -12.36
CA THR A 296 10.16 -4.28 -12.96
C THR A 296 11.10 -3.11 -12.65
N GLY A 297 12.03 -3.26 -11.72
CA GLY A 297 12.82 -2.14 -11.19
C GLY A 297 12.07 -1.22 -10.24
N MET A 298 10.82 -1.52 -9.85
CA MET A 298 10.05 -0.69 -8.90
C MET A 298 10.67 -0.62 -7.50
N VAL A 299 11.60 -1.53 -7.18
CA VAL A 299 12.36 -1.50 -5.92
C VAL A 299 13.48 -0.45 -5.92
N ARG A 300 13.72 0.20 -7.07
CA ARG A 300 14.71 1.28 -7.24
C ARG A 300 14.06 2.64 -7.07
N PRO A 301 14.33 3.37 -5.99
CA PRO A 301 13.82 4.73 -5.80
C PRO A 301 14.20 5.69 -6.93
N THR A 302 15.38 5.52 -7.53
CA THR A 302 15.84 6.36 -8.64
C THR A 302 14.94 6.23 -9.88
N GLN A 303 14.53 5.01 -10.24
CA GLN A 303 13.62 4.75 -11.35
C GLN A 303 12.23 5.38 -11.12
N VAL A 304 11.73 5.28 -9.90
CA VAL A 304 10.44 5.87 -9.51
C VAL A 304 10.51 7.40 -9.54
N ILE A 305 11.58 7.98 -9.00
CA ILE A 305 11.79 9.43 -8.99
C ILE A 305 11.94 9.95 -10.41
N ALA A 306 12.68 9.25 -11.28
CA ALA A 306 12.81 9.63 -12.68
C ALA A 306 11.42 9.67 -13.38
N PHE A 307 10.57 8.68 -13.14
CA PHE A 307 9.20 8.69 -13.66
C PHE A 307 8.36 9.86 -13.14
N LEU A 308 8.51 10.20 -11.84
CA LEU A 308 7.77 11.29 -11.22
C LEU A 308 8.34 12.69 -11.50
N SER A 309 9.45 12.81 -12.23
CA SER A 309 10.09 14.07 -12.54
C SER A 309 9.98 14.42 -14.03
N PRO A 310 8.79 14.80 -14.54
CA PRO A 310 8.54 14.96 -15.99
C PRO A 310 9.34 16.10 -16.63
N PHE A 311 9.82 17.05 -15.84
CA PHE A 311 10.64 18.18 -16.32
C PHE A 311 12.14 17.93 -16.17
N HIS A 312 12.56 16.77 -15.64
CA HIS A 312 13.97 16.40 -15.54
C HIS A 312 14.43 15.72 -16.84
N PRO A 313 15.65 15.99 -17.35
CA PRO A 313 16.13 15.34 -18.58
C PRO A 313 16.13 13.81 -18.56
N ALA A 314 16.30 13.20 -17.39
CA ALA A 314 16.25 11.76 -17.18
C ALA A 314 14.81 11.23 -16.96
N TRP A 315 13.79 11.90 -17.47
CA TRP A 315 12.42 11.41 -17.34
C TRP A 315 12.24 10.03 -17.98
N ASP A 316 11.73 9.08 -17.21
CA ASP A 316 11.61 7.67 -17.60
C ASP A 316 10.17 7.17 -17.49
N LEU A 317 9.66 6.59 -18.57
CA LEU A 317 8.30 6.06 -18.67
C LEU A 317 8.18 4.58 -18.32
N SER A 318 9.24 3.91 -17.86
CA SER A 318 9.23 2.47 -17.57
C SER A 318 8.09 2.07 -16.60
N LEU A 319 7.79 2.90 -15.59
CA LEU A 319 6.72 2.62 -14.65
C LEU A 319 5.32 2.62 -15.28
N ALA A 320 5.10 3.36 -16.36
CA ALA A 320 3.84 3.31 -17.10
C ALA A 320 3.63 1.92 -17.71
N PHE A 321 4.69 1.27 -18.20
CA PHE A 321 4.65 -0.09 -18.72
C PHE A 321 4.39 -1.13 -17.61
N VAL A 322 4.88 -0.90 -16.39
CA VAL A 322 4.55 -1.76 -15.22
C VAL A 322 3.05 -1.73 -14.96
N MET A 323 2.49 -0.53 -14.86
CA MET A 323 1.04 -0.36 -14.64
C MET A 323 0.23 -0.90 -15.82
N GLY A 324 0.67 -0.63 -17.06
CA GLY A 324 0.06 -1.14 -18.28
C GLY A 324 0.02 -2.66 -18.30
N GLY A 325 1.15 -3.33 -18.03
CA GLY A 325 1.25 -4.79 -17.96
C GLY A 325 0.34 -5.39 -16.89
N ALA A 326 0.32 -4.80 -15.69
CA ALA A 326 -0.55 -5.26 -14.62
C ALA A 326 -2.03 -5.11 -14.98
N LEU A 327 -2.43 -3.99 -15.55
CA LEU A 327 -3.83 -3.74 -15.96
C LEU A 327 -4.24 -4.55 -17.17
N LEU A 328 -3.33 -4.86 -18.10
CA LEU A 328 -3.60 -5.70 -19.27
C LEU A 328 -4.12 -7.09 -18.88
N VAL A 329 -3.59 -7.66 -17.81
CA VAL A 329 -4.07 -8.93 -17.24
C VAL A 329 -5.24 -8.71 -16.28
N ALA A 330 -5.09 -7.77 -15.35
CA ALA A 330 -6.04 -7.61 -14.26
C ALA A 330 -7.41 -7.14 -14.76
N THR A 331 -7.47 -6.17 -15.69
CA THR A 331 -8.75 -5.59 -16.11
C THR A 331 -9.69 -6.62 -16.75
N PRO A 332 -9.29 -7.38 -17.80
CA PRO A 332 -10.19 -8.37 -18.39
C PRO A 332 -10.61 -9.44 -17.39
N CYS A 333 -9.70 -9.91 -16.54
CA CYS A 333 -10.00 -10.96 -15.56
C CYS A 333 -10.96 -10.47 -14.46
N PHE A 334 -10.73 -9.27 -13.89
CA PHE A 334 -11.67 -8.70 -12.92
C PHE A 334 -13.04 -8.43 -13.53
N GLN A 335 -13.11 -7.93 -14.77
CA GLN A 335 -14.39 -7.72 -15.46
C GLN A 335 -15.08 -9.07 -15.75
N ALA A 336 -14.34 -10.09 -16.18
CA ALA A 336 -14.90 -11.43 -16.39
C ALA A 336 -15.53 -11.97 -15.08
N ILE A 337 -14.85 -11.85 -13.96
CA ILE A 337 -15.34 -12.36 -12.67
C ILE A 337 -16.52 -11.50 -12.16
N LEU A 338 -16.40 -10.18 -12.17
CA LEU A 338 -17.34 -9.29 -11.49
C LEU A 338 -18.56 -8.93 -12.34
N LYS A 339 -18.35 -8.57 -13.61
CA LYS A 339 -19.40 -8.16 -14.53
C LYS A 339 -20.06 -9.35 -15.21
N TYR A 340 -19.25 -10.23 -15.81
CA TYR A 340 -19.76 -11.36 -16.59
C TYR A 340 -20.00 -12.62 -15.75
N LYS A 341 -19.66 -12.59 -14.42
CA LYS A 341 -19.90 -13.71 -13.50
C LYS A 341 -19.25 -15.02 -13.94
N ALA A 342 -18.10 -14.94 -14.63
CA ALA A 342 -17.35 -16.12 -15.07
C ALA A 342 -16.98 -17.05 -13.89
N LEU A 343 -16.84 -16.47 -12.68
CA LEU A 343 -16.65 -17.21 -11.44
C LEU A 343 -17.72 -16.75 -10.42
N ALA A 344 -18.64 -17.66 -10.03
CA ALA A 344 -19.75 -17.34 -9.14
C ALA A 344 -19.30 -17.04 -7.70
N LYS A 345 -18.23 -17.68 -7.24
CA LYS A 345 -17.58 -17.50 -5.94
C LYS A 345 -16.09 -17.83 -6.04
N PRO A 346 -15.25 -17.35 -5.11
CA PRO A 346 -13.85 -17.75 -5.04
C PRO A 346 -13.71 -19.26 -4.82
N TYR A 347 -12.58 -19.82 -5.18
CA TYR A 347 -12.35 -21.26 -5.01
C TYR A 347 -12.30 -21.68 -3.54
N CYS A 348 -11.72 -20.85 -2.65
CA CYS A 348 -11.51 -21.19 -1.24
C CYS A 348 -12.43 -20.45 -0.26
N GLU A 349 -13.24 -19.49 -0.71
CA GLU A 349 -14.08 -18.66 0.17
C GLU A 349 -15.54 -18.64 -0.32
N ALA A 350 -16.45 -18.24 0.55
CA ALA A 350 -17.88 -18.20 0.21
C ALA A 350 -18.25 -17.04 -0.71
N CYS A 351 -17.54 -15.91 -0.62
CA CYS A 351 -17.82 -14.70 -1.38
C CYS A 351 -16.57 -13.84 -1.62
N PHE A 352 -16.65 -12.97 -2.62
CA PHE A 352 -15.61 -11.98 -2.90
C PHE A 352 -15.68 -10.82 -1.91
N SER A 353 -14.56 -10.52 -1.27
CA SER A 353 -14.40 -9.37 -0.37
C SER A 353 -13.97 -8.15 -1.18
N ILE A 354 -14.93 -7.33 -1.58
CA ILE A 354 -14.71 -6.18 -2.45
C ILE A 354 -15.14 -4.92 -1.71
N PRO A 355 -14.33 -3.84 -1.72
CA PRO A 355 -14.77 -2.53 -1.27
C PRO A 355 -15.96 -2.05 -2.10
N THR A 356 -17.08 -1.77 -1.44
CA THR A 356 -18.35 -1.38 -2.08
C THR A 356 -18.54 0.13 -2.16
N SER A 357 -17.74 0.91 -1.44
CA SER A 357 -17.85 2.37 -1.43
C SER A 357 -17.40 2.98 -2.75
N ASN A 358 -18.30 3.70 -3.42
CA ASN A 358 -18.02 4.50 -4.61
C ASN A 358 -17.89 6.00 -4.31
N LYS A 359 -18.02 6.40 -3.03
CA LYS A 359 -17.95 7.80 -2.63
C LYS A 359 -16.53 8.32 -2.74
N ILE A 360 -16.36 9.45 -3.41
CA ILE A 360 -15.13 10.23 -3.42
C ILE A 360 -15.29 11.27 -2.30
N ASP A 361 -14.67 10.99 -1.17
CA ASP A 361 -14.73 11.86 0.00
C ASP A 361 -13.42 12.67 0.13
N PRO A 362 -13.42 13.80 0.85
CA PRO A 362 -12.22 14.62 1.07
C PRO A 362 -11.08 13.82 1.73
N LYS A 363 -11.41 12.85 2.60
CA LYS A 363 -10.42 11.96 3.25
C LYS A 363 -9.66 11.15 2.22
N LEU A 364 -10.35 10.64 1.19
CA LEU A 364 -9.73 9.92 0.08
C LEU A 364 -8.74 10.80 -0.69
N LEU A 365 -9.19 12.00 -1.09
CA LEU A 365 -8.36 12.91 -1.89
C LEU A 365 -7.16 13.40 -1.10
N LEU A 366 -7.35 13.80 0.17
CA LEU A 366 -6.25 14.16 1.06
C LEU A 366 -5.27 13.00 1.24
N GLY A 367 -5.78 11.78 1.42
CA GLY A 367 -4.96 10.57 1.47
C GLY A 367 -4.15 10.38 0.19
N GLY A 368 -4.74 10.62 -0.99
CA GLY A 368 -4.06 10.57 -2.27
C GLY A 368 -2.96 11.63 -2.39
N VAL A 369 -3.25 12.86 -1.98
CA VAL A 369 -2.27 13.96 -2.00
C VAL A 369 -1.08 13.68 -1.08
N LEU A 370 -1.33 13.24 0.16
CA LEU A 370 -0.27 12.90 1.11
C LEU A 370 0.56 11.70 0.63
N PHE A 371 -0.11 10.67 0.13
CA PHE A 371 0.57 9.50 -0.44
C PHE A 371 1.49 9.90 -1.59
N GLY A 372 0.98 10.68 -2.55
CA GLY A 372 1.75 11.12 -3.70
C GLY A 372 2.91 12.03 -3.32
N ALA A 373 2.68 13.00 -2.41
CA ALA A 373 3.75 13.86 -1.91
C ALA A 373 4.90 13.05 -1.29
N GLY A 374 4.59 12.07 -0.43
CA GLY A 374 5.59 11.17 0.13
C GLY A 374 6.27 10.28 -0.91
N TRP A 375 5.51 9.81 -1.91
CA TRP A 375 6.03 9.01 -3.02
C TRP A 375 6.97 9.82 -3.92
N GLY A 376 6.60 11.05 -4.27
CA GLY A 376 7.46 11.96 -5.04
C GLY A 376 8.72 12.38 -4.30
N LEU A 377 8.65 12.51 -2.97
CA LEU A 377 9.78 12.86 -2.12
C LEU A 377 10.80 11.73 -2.00
N SER A 378 10.34 10.48 -1.90
CA SER A 378 11.16 9.33 -1.54
C SER A 378 11.36 8.31 -2.67
N GLY A 379 10.56 8.33 -3.72
CA GLY A 379 10.59 7.30 -4.76
C GLY A 379 10.15 5.91 -4.32
N MET A 380 9.56 5.77 -3.12
CA MET A 380 9.20 4.48 -2.56
C MET A 380 7.70 4.41 -2.25
N CYS A 381 7.09 3.25 -2.48
CA CYS A 381 5.74 2.93 -2.02
C CYS A 381 5.76 1.66 -1.15
N PRO A 382 4.68 1.32 -0.43
CA PRO A 382 4.71 0.29 0.61
C PRO A 382 5.28 -1.06 0.20
N GLY A 383 4.96 -1.55 -1.00
CA GLY A 383 5.45 -2.84 -1.49
C GLY A 383 6.95 -2.85 -1.76
N PRO A 384 7.42 -2.02 -2.70
CA PRO A 384 8.83 -1.85 -2.99
C PRO A 384 9.69 -1.57 -1.77
N ALA A 385 9.22 -0.74 -0.83
CA ALA A 385 9.97 -0.42 0.38
C ALA A 385 10.20 -1.64 1.29
N VAL A 386 9.18 -2.49 1.47
CA VAL A 386 9.31 -3.73 2.25
C VAL A 386 10.25 -4.72 1.54
N VAL A 387 10.18 -4.82 0.21
CA VAL A 387 11.08 -5.68 -0.58
C VAL A 387 12.51 -5.14 -0.53
N ALA A 388 12.70 -3.82 -0.68
CA ALA A 388 14.02 -3.20 -0.60
C ALA A 388 14.61 -3.28 0.81
N ALA A 389 13.81 -3.26 1.87
CA ALA A 389 14.29 -3.44 3.24
C ALA A 389 14.91 -4.83 3.50
N VAL A 390 14.57 -5.83 2.68
CA VAL A 390 15.19 -7.15 2.71
C VAL A 390 16.38 -7.22 1.76
N GLY A 391 16.22 -6.72 0.52
CA GLY A 391 17.23 -6.84 -0.53
C GLY A 391 18.41 -5.87 -0.41
N ALA A 392 18.15 -4.66 0.12
CA ALA A 392 19.16 -3.62 0.36
C ALA A 392 18.80 -2.83 1.63
N PRO A 393 19.11 -3.35 2.83
CA PRO A 393 18.72 -2.78 4.12
C PRO A 393 19.56 -1.54 4.48
N VAL A 394 19.55 -0.51 3.63
CA VAL A 394 20.25 0.75 3.88
C VAL A 394 19.45 1.64 4.85
N PRO A 395 20.11 2.53 5.63
CA PRO A 395 19.44 3.35 6.64
C PRO A 395 18.23 4.14 6.12
N GLN A 396 18.30 4.65 4.88
CA GLN A 396 17.22 5.40 4.25
C GLN A 396 15.96 4.54 4.05
N VAL A 397 16.13 3.30 3.58
CA VAL A 397 15.00 2.37 3.34
C VAL A 397 14.40 1.92 4.66
N LEU A 398 15.23 1.61 5.66
CA LEU A 398 14.76 1.21 7.00
C LEU A 398 14.01 2.34 7.70
N ALA A 399 14.54 3.57 7.64
CA ALA A 399 13.89 4.76 8.18
C ALA A 399 12.54 5.04 7.47
N TYR A 400 12.49 4.86 6.15
CA TYR A 400 11.24 4.98 5.38
C TYR A 400 10.20 3.99 5.89
N VAL A 401 10.55 2.69 6.00
CA VAL A 401 9.61 1.64 6.45
C VAL A 401 9.14 1.92 7.88
N ALA A 402 10.04 2.26 8.79
CA ALA A 402 9.69 2.60 10.18
C ALA A 402 8.72 3.80 10.24
N ALA A 403 9.01 4.88 9.51
CA ALA A 403 8.17 6.06 9.46
C ALA A 403 6.81 5.80 8.77
N MET A 404 6.77 4.95 7.76
CA MET A 404 5.54 4.51 7.11
C MET A 404 4.64 3.73 8.10
N MET A 405 5.22 2.84 8.89
CA MET A 405 4.49 2.12 9.93
C MET A 405 3.97 3.07 11.02
N ALA A 406 4.77 4.09 11.41
CA ALA A 406 4.32 5.14 12.29
C ALA A 406 3.14 5.95 11.71
N GLY A 407 3.15 6.22 10.40
CA GLY A 407 2.02 6.86 9.71
C GLY A 407 0.73 6.05 9.78
N PHE A 408 0.80 4.72 9.61
CA PHE A 408 -0.35 3.83 9.81
C PHE A 408 -0.86 3.85 11.25
N TRP A 409 0.03 3.93 12.23
CA TRP A 409 -0.32 3.98 13.65
C TRP A 409 -1.01 5.29 14.02
N VAL A 410 -0.47 6.42 13.60
CA VAL A 410 -1.04 7.76 13.87
C VAL A 410 -2.47 7.86 13.32
N GLU A 411 -2.71 7.39 12.10
CA GLU A 411 -4.07 7.39 11.55
C GLU A 411 -5.01 6.47 12.34
N GLY A 412 -4.52 5.33 12.80
CA GLY A 412 -5.29 4.42 13.65
C GLY A 412 -5.73 5.05 14.97
N LEU A 413 -4.86 5.84 15.60
CA LEU A 413 -5.19 6.61 16.80
C LEU A 413 -6.26 7.66 16.51
N TRP A 414 -6.13 8.37 15.38
CA TRP A 414 -7.10 9.37 14.98
C TRP A 414 -8.48 8.78 14.70
N GLU A 415 -8.56 7.67 13.95
CA GLU A 415 -9.83 6.96 13.74
C GLU A 415 -10.45 6.44 15.04
N GLY A 416 -9.63 5.96 15.98
CA GLY A 416 -10.08 5.51 17.29
C GLY A 416 -10.72 6.65 18.09
N SER A 417 -10.09 7.80 18.12
CA SER A 417 -10.59 8.99 18.81
C SER A 417 -11.90 9.52 18.23
N VAL A 418 -12.01 9.56 16.89
CA VAL A 418 -13.25 10.00 16.20
C VAL A 418 -14.41 9.03 16.46
N LYS A 419 -14.15 7.72 16.47
CA LYS A 419 -15.19 6.71 16.77
C LYS A 419 -15.66 6.77 18.23
N GLN A 420 -14.80 7.12 19.17
CA GLN A 420 -15.17 7.31 20.58
C GLN A 420 -16.06 8.54 20.78
N GLN A 421 -15.75 9.66 20.11
CA GLN A 421 -16.57 10.89 20.17
C GLN A 421 -17.95 10.73 19.50
N ALA A 422 -18.05 9.87 18.50
CA ALA A 422 -19.31 9.58 17.79
C ALA A 422 -20.24 8.60 18.52
N LYS A 423 -19.84 8.01 19.65
CA LYS A 423 -20.74 7.21 20.50
C LYS A 423 -21.76 8.14 21.17
N PRO A 424 -23.07 7.93 21.00
CA PRO A 424 -24.07 8.71 21.72
C PRO A 424 -23.81 8.52 23.22
N MET A 425 -23.88 9.63 23.98
CA MET A 425 -23.85 9.56 25.44
C MET A 425 -24.99 8.65 25.91
N PRO A 426 -24.76 7.76 26.87
CA PRO A 426 -25.82 6.96 27.45
C PRO A 426 -26.86 7.95 28.00
N THR A 427 -28.08 7.89 27.47
CA THR A 427 -29.23 8.62 28.03
C THR A 427 -29.46 8.07 29.42
N SER A 428 -29.16 8.90 30.41
CA SER A 428 -29.44 8.66 31.83
C SER A 428 -30.92 8.55 32.08
#